data_903f7447445320c69a69041f612431a7
#
_entry.id   903f7447445320c69a69041f612431a7
#
_cell.length_a   1.000
_cell.length_b   1.000
_cell.length_c   1.000
_cell.angle_alpha   90.00
_cell.angle_beta   90.00
_cell.angle_gamma   90.00
#
_symmetry.space_group_name_H-M   'P 1'
#
loop_
_entity.id
_entity.type
_entity.pdbx_description
1 polymer ?
#
loop_
_entity_poly.entity_id
_entity_poly.type
_entity_poly.pdbx_seq_one_letter_code
_entity_poly.pdbx_strand_id
1 'polypeptide(L)'
;GIPVSWAKLGMLVTVLVYLLVGGFGSVVKTDIFQFLVIFLVLILVTMTLNRGGDVPPEMYNPFNAGPVNIIAFLLLGILTPFATQDYWQKVFSMKSERVVKQSFSVGAAINVLLTVALTYVGLIARSSFPINGSVANEHAEMMVLRTFTELVPPEFQIAVLIAFFAAILSTSDTYLFLLSLNVTNDLFPRKEESASHGIGRIRYALVAVGLMALLIALFFQRIEDIVVTFKAX
;
A
#
# COMPACT_ATOMS: atom_id res chain seq x y z
N GLY A 1 -9.95 7.06 -23.07
CA GLY A 1 -9.84 6.42 -21.74
C GLY A 1 -10.86 6.96 -20.75
N ILE A 2 -11.02 6.26 -19.62
CA ILE A 2 -11.91 6.69 -18.54
C ILE A 2 -11.27 7.91 -17.84
N PRO A 3 -12.01 9.01 -17.63
CA PRO A 3 -11.47 10.13 -16.85
C PRO A 3 -11.02 9.69 -15.45
N VAL A 4 -9.91 10.23 -14.97
CA VAL A 4 -9.30 9.85 -13.68
C VAL A 4 -10.29 10.02 -12.51
N SER A 5 -11.13 11.05 -12.58
CA SER A 5 -12.18 11.29 -11.56
C SER A 5 -13.17 10.14 -11.45
N TRP A 6 -13.57 9.53 -12.58
CA TRP A 6 -14.46 8.36 -12.57
C TRP A 6 -13.77 7.12 -12.01
N ALA A 7 -12.47 6.96 -12.28
CA ALA A 7 -11.68 5.86 -11.70
C ALA A 7 -11.60 6.00 -10.16
N LYS A 8 -11.32 7.22 -9.66
CA LYS A 8 -11.30 7.51 -8.22
C LYS A 8 -12.65 7.21 -7.55
N LEU A 9 -13.73 7.65 -8.19
CA LEU A 9 -15.10 7.40 -7.71
C LEU A 9 -15.39 5.88 -7.68
N GLY A 10 -15.06 5.18 -8.75
CA GLY A 10 -15.26 3.73 -8.85
C GLY A 10 -14.52 2.96 -7.76
N MET A 11 -13.27 3.34 -7.48
CA MET A 11 -12.49 2.76 -6.39
C MET A 11 -13.17 2.99 -5.03
N LEU A 12 -13.57 4.22 -4.73
CA LEU A 12 -14.25 4.52 -3.47
C LEU A 12 -15.54 3.72 -3.32
N VAL A 13 -16.37 3.68 -4.37
CA VAL A 13 -17.63 2.92 -4.34
C VAL A 13 -17.36 1.44 -4.07
N THR A 14 -16.36 0.87 -4.74
CA THR A 14 -15.98 -0.54 -4.55
C THR A 14 -15.60 -0.80 -3.08
N VAL A 15 -14.73 0.03 -2.51
CA VAL A 15 -14.29 -0.11 -1.12
C VAL A 15 -15.48 0.06 -0.17
N LEU A 16 -16.29 1.09 -0.34
CA LEU A 16 -17.44 1.35 0.54
C LEU A 16 -18.45 0.20 0.52
N VAL A 17 -18.75 -0.35 -0.65
CA VAL A 17 -19.73 -1.44 -0.77
C VAL A 17 -19.35 -2.62 0.11
N TYR A 18 -18.13 -3.14 -0.01
CA TYR A 18 -17.78 -4.31 0.79
C TYR A 18 -17.51 -3.98 2.26
N LEU A 19 -17.03 -2.76 2.57
CA LEU A 19 -16.84 -2.35 3.97
C LEU A 19 -18.17 -2.16 4.71
N LEU A 20 -19.17 -1.57 4.05
CA LEU A 20 -20.50 -1.36 4.63
C LEU A 20 -21.22 -2.69 4.89
N VAL A 21 -20.99 -3.70 4.03
CA VAL A 21 -21.61 -5.02 4.16
C VAL A 21 -20.86 -5.88 5.19
N GLY A 22 -19.55 -6.01 5.06
CA GLY A 22 -18.76 -6.97 5.81
C GLY A 22 -17.92 -6.44 6.97
N GLY A 23 -17.77 -5.11 7.07
CA GLY A 23 -16.97 -4.47 8.13
C GLY A 23 -15.52 -4.97 8.15
N PHE A 24 -14.92 -5.02 9.34
CA PHE A 24 -13.51 -5.47 9.52
C PHE A 24 -13.27 -6.88 8.99
N GLY A 25 -14.25 -7.75 9.11
CA GLY A 25 -14.14 -9.12 8.60
C GLY A 25 -13.97 -9.20 7.09
N SER A 26 -14.56 -8.26 6.34
CA SER A 26 -14.35 -8.19 4.88
C SER A 26 -12.95 -7.67 4.54
N VAL A 27 -12.43 -6.69 5.30
CA VAL A 27 -11.04 -6.19 5.12
C VAL A 27 -10.05 -7.37 5.20
N VAL A 28 -10.13 -8.17 6.26
CA VAL A 28 -9.21 -9.31 6.45
C VAL A 28 -9.30 -10.31 5.28
N LYS A 29 -10.52 -10.61 4.80
CA LYS A 29 -10.70 -11.57 3.70
C LYS A 29 -10.20 -11.02 2.37
N THR A 30 -10.49 -9.75 2.08
CA THR A 30 -9.99 -9.09 0.86
C THR A 30 -8.48 -8.95 0.89
N ASP A 31 -7.89 -8.60 2.05
CA ASP A 31 -6.44 -8.52 2.23
C ASP A 31 -5.74 -9.84 1.87
N ILE A 32 -6.29 -10.97 2.33
CA ILE A 32 -5.70 -12.30 2.01
C ILE A 32 -5.72 -12.53 0.49
N PHE A 33 -6.87 -12.27 -0.16
CA PHE A 33 -7.00 -12.43 -1.61
C PHE A 33 -6.06 -11.49 -2.36
N GLN A 34 -6.04 -10.22 -1.99
CA GLN A 34 -5.18 -9.19 -2.59
C GLN A 34 -3.70 -9.55 -2.42
N PHE A 35 -3.32 -10.02 -1.23
CA PHE A 35 -1.96 -10.49 -0.97
C PHE A 35 -1.57 -11.63 -1.91
N LEU A 36 -2.45 -12.63 -2.09
CA LEU A 36 -2.18 -13.75 -3.00
C LEU A 36 -1.98 -13.26 -4.44
N VAL A 37 -2.82 -12.35 -4.90
CA VAL A 37 -2.72 -11.77 -6.24
C VAL A 37 -1.37 -11.04 -6.40
N ILE A 38 -1.04 -10.16 -5.46
CA ILE A 38 0.21 -9.37 -5.48
C ILE A 38 1.42 -10.32 -5.47
N PHE A 39 1.41 -11.32 -4.59
CA PHE A 39 2.50 -12.26 -4.41
C PHE A 39 2.75 -13.08 -5.69
N LEU A 40 1.67 -13.63 -6.29
CA LEU A 40 1.77 -14.43 -7.51
C LEU A 40 2.26 -13.58 -8.70
N VAL A 41 1.74 -12.36 -8.84
CA VAL A 41 2.15 -11.45 -9.92
C VAL A 41 3.60 -11.02 -9.72
N LEU A 42 4.03 -10.76 -8.49
CA LEU A 42 5.43 -10.38 -8.23
C LEU A 42 6.39 -11.51 -8.59
N ILE A 43 6.04 -12.77 -8.27
CA ILE A 43 6.83 -13.94 -8.69
C ILE A 43 6.91 -13.97 -10.23
N LEU A 44 5.77 -13.85 -10.91
CA LEU A 44 5.69 -13.88 -12.35
C LEU A 44 6.56 -12.77 -12.98
N VAL A 45 6.44 -11.55 -12.49
CA VAL A 45 7.24 -10.40 -12.97
C VAL A 45 8.74 -10.66 -12.75
N THR A 46 9.11 -11.14 -11.56
CA THR A 46 10.52 -11.43 -11.25
C THR A 46 11.08 -12.48 -12.20
N MET A 47 10.30 -13.52 -12.50
CA MET A 47 10.73 -14.59 -13.43
C MET A 47 10.84 -14.11 -14.89
N THR A 48 9.95 -13.22 -15.32
CA THR A 48 9.97 -12.69 -16.69
C THR A 48 11.11 -11.68 -16.87
N LEU A 49 11.32 -10.79 -15.88
CA LEU A 49 12.36 -9.77 -15.95
C LEU A 49 13.77 -10.36 -15.88
N ASN A 50 13.95 -11.53 -15.28
CA ASN A 50 15.24 -12.21 -15.19
C ASN A 50 15.82 -12.55 -16.58
N ARG A 51 15.03 -12.46 -17.64
CA ARG A 51 15.46 -12.72 -19.03
C ARG A 51 15.87 -11.44 -19.77
N GLY A 52 15.72 -10.27 -19.15
CA GLY A 52 15.75 -9.00 -19.87
C GLY A 52 16.91 -8.03 -19.62
N GLY A 53 17.71 -8.22 -18.59
CA GLY A 53 18.72 -7.20 -18.31
C GLY A 53 19.87 -7.62 -17.40
N ASP A 54 21.06 -7.25 -17.79
CA ASP A 54 22.24 -7.41 -16.93
C ASP A 54 22.31 -6.23 -15.96
N VAL A 55 22.06 -6.52 -14.69
CA VAL A 55 22.26 -5.53 -13.62
C VAL A 55 23.76 -5.47 -13.31
N PRO A 56 24.41 -4.31 -13.47
CA PRO A 56 25.83 -4.19 -13.15
C PRO A 56 26.15 -4.62 -11.71
N PRO A 57 27.24 -5.39 -11.49
CA PRO A 57 27.56 -5.89 -10.15
C PRO A 57 27.64 -4.83 -9.05
N GLU A 58 28.03 -3.60 -9.42
CA GLU A 58 28.11 -2.46 -8.50
C GLU A 58 26.75 -2.10 -7.88
N MET A 59 25.65 -2.35 -8.59
CA MET A 59 24.29 -2.03 -8.11
C MET A 59 23.82 -2.97 -6.99
N TYR A 60 24.46 -4.15 -6.85
CA TYR A 60 24.12 -5.08 -5.78
C TYR A 60 24.78 -4.71 -4.44
N ASN A 61 25.66 -3.69 -4.43
CA ASN A 61 26.33 -3.28 -3.20
C ASN A 61 25.44 -2.31 -2.39
N PRO A 62 24.84 -2.76 -1.26
CA PRO A 62 23.96 -1.90 -0.47
C PRO A 62 24.69 -0.72 0.17
N PHE A 63 26.01 -0.80 0.32
CA PHE A 63 26.81 0.27 0.93
C PHE A 63 26.93 1.50 0.02
N ASN A 64 26.60 1.38 -1.28
CA ASN A 64 26.56 2.52 -2.20
C ASN A 64 25.47 3.54 -1.81
N ALA A 65 24.48 3.13 -1.01
CA ALA A 65 23.46 4.04 -0.48
C ALA A 65 24.03 5.04 0.55
N GLY A 66 25.21 4.76 1.10
CA GLY A 66 25.83 5.57 2.15
C GLY A 66 25.28 5.27 3.55
N PRO A 67 26.08 5.49 4.60
CA PRO A 67 25.70 5.08 5.95
C PRO A 67 24.46 5.79 6.49
N VAL A 68 24.27 7.06 6.16
CA VAL A 68 23.11 7.83 6.63
C VAL A 68 21.80 7.22 6.11
N ASN A 69 21.75 6.92 4.82
CA ASN A 69 20.56 6.32 4.21
C ASN A 69 20.30 4.91 4.74
N ILE A 70 21.34 4.11 4.92
CA ILE A 70 21.21 2.76 5.49
C ILE A 70 20.60 2.83 6.89
N ILE A 71 21.16 3.70 7.76
CA ILE A 71 20.64 3.88 9.13
C ILE A 71 19.20 4.39 9.08
N ALA A 72 18.90 5.38 8.23
CA ALA A 72 17.55 5.94 8.09
C ALA A 72 16.53 4.85 7.71
N PHE A 73 16.84 4.02 6.71
CA PHE A 73 15.94 2.95 6.27
C PHE A 73 15.78 1.87 7.34
N LEU A 74 16.85 1.52 8.07
CA LEU A 74 16.77 0.57 9.18
C LEU A 74 15.88 1.10 10.30
N LEU A 75 16.06 2.37 10.68
CA LEU A 75 15.23 3.00 11.72
C LEU A 75 13.76 3.05 11.27
N LEU A 76 13.50 3.46 10.04
CA LEU A 76 12.14 3.48 9.49
C LEU A 76 11.50 2.08 9.55
N GLY A 77 12.23 1.06 9.10
CA GLY A 77 11.72 -0.32 9.09
C GLY A 77 11.41 -0.84 10.49
N ILE A 78 12.25 -0.50 11.48
CA ILE A 78 12.06 -0.93 12.87
C ILE A 78 10.94 -0.15 13.55
N LEU A 79 10.89 1.18 13.34
CA LEU A 79 9.97 2.05 14.09
C LEU A 79 8.56 2.12 13.50
N THR A 80 8.41 1.93 12.20
CA THR A 80 7.09 2.05 11.52
C THR A 80 6.02 1.14 12.14
N PRO A 81 6.27 -0.17 12.41
CA PRO A 81 5.25 -1.02 13.03
C PRO A 81 4.76 -0.52 14.39
N PHE A 82 5.62 0.15 15.15
CA PHE A 82 5.25 0.70 16.47
C PHE A 82 4.43 1.98 16.35
N ALA A 83 4.62 2.73 15.26
CA ALA A 83 3.96 4.01 15.02
C ALA A 83 2.61 3.89 14.31
N THR A 84 2.32 2.75 13.69
CA THR A 84 1.13 2.59 12.85
C THR A 84 0.01 1.83 13.57
N GLN A 85 -1.18 2.42 13.56
CA GLN A 85 -2.36 1.93 14.27
C GLN A 85 -2.85 0.57 13.76
N ASP A 86 -2.70 0.30 12.46
CA ASP A 86 -3.17 -0.95 11.85
C ASP A 86 -2.46 -2.18 12.41
N TYR A 87 -1.18 -2.08 12.74
CA TYR A 87 -0.45 -3.16 13.42
C TYR A 87 -1.05 -3.45 14.80
N TRP A 88 -1.28 -2.41 15.60
CA TRP A 88 -1.84 -2.55 16.94
C TRP A 88 -3.26 -3.11 16.90
N GLN A 89 -4.09 -2.65 15.96
CA GLN A 89 -5.44 -3.19 15.79
C GLN A 89 -5.40 -4.69 15.51
N LYS A 90 -4.50 -5.11 14.63
CA LYS A 90 -4.33 -6.54 14.31
C LYS A 90 -3.84 -7.32 15.53
N VAL A 91 -2.85 -6.80 16.27
CA VAL A 91 -2.33 -7.42 17.50
C VAL A 91 -3.46 -7.64 18.51
N PHE A 92 -4.25 -6.60 18.80
CA PHE A 92 -5.33 -6.67 19.79
C PHE A 92 -6.51 -7.53 19.34
N SER A 93 -6.65 -7.80 18.05
CA SER A 93 -7.71 -8.68 17.52
C SER A 93 -7.34 -10.16 17.54
N MET A 94 -6.09 -10.50 17.83
CA MET A 94 -5.61 -11.90 17.82
C MET A 94 -5.99 -12.64 19.11
N LYS A 95 -6.23 -13.95 18.99
CA LYS A 95 -6.74 -14.80 20.07
C LYS A 95 -5.77 -15.06 21.20
N SER A 96 -4.46 -15.00 20.95
CA SER A 96 -3.45 -15.30 21.95
C SER A 96 -2.07 -14.79 21.55
N GLU A 97 -1.19 -14.61 22.53
CA GLU A 97 0.20 -14.20 22.35
C GLU A 97 0.95 -15.16 21.40
N ARG A 98 0.66 -16.45 21.46
CA ARG A 98 1.28 -17.44 20.57
C ARG A 98 0.90 -17.15 19.11
N VAL A 99 -0.37 -16.85 18.85
CA VAL A 99 -0.83 -16.48 17.50
C VAL A 99 -0.16 -15.19 17.02
N VAL A 100 -0.03 -14.18 17.90
CA VAL A 100 0.69 -12.94 17.57
C VAL A 100 2.12 -13.26 17.13
N LYS A 101 2.88 -13.99 17.94
CA LYS A 101 4.28 -14.34 17.64
C LYS A 101 4.40 -15.09 16.31
N GLN A 102 3.56 -16.10 16.10
CA GLN A 102 3.58 -16.88 14.87
C GLN A 102 3.24 -16.04 13.64
N SER A 103 2.19 -15.21 13.73
CA SER A 103 1.77 -14.34 12.61
C SER A 103 2.86 -13.34 12.23
N PHE A 104 3.46 -12.70 13.23
CA PHE A 104 4.54 -11.74 12.97
C PHE A 104 5.81 -12.41 12.43
N SER A 105 6.16 -13.62 12.91
CA SER A 105 7.33 -14.35 12.40
C SER A 105 7.12 -14.76 10.94
N VAL A 106 5.96 -15.32 10.62
CA VAL A 106 5.62 -15.71 9.23
C VAL A 106 5.54 -14.46 8.35
N GLY A 107 4.87 -13.41 8.84
CA GLY A 107 4.76 -12.13 8.12
C GLY A 107 6.13 -11.51 7.82
N ALA A 108 7.04 -11.55 8.79
CA ALA A 108 8.41 -11.03 8.61
C ALA A 108 9.15 -11.84 7.53
N ALA A 109 9.07 -13.18 7.56
CA ALA A 109 9.69 -14.02 6.55
C ALA A 109 9.17 -13.72 5.13
N ILE A 110 7.84 -13.60 5.00
CA ILE A 110 7.20 -13.25 3.73
C ILE A 110 7.65 -11.85 3.28
N ASN A 111 7.69 -10.89 4.21
CA ASN A 111 8.10 -9.51 3.91
C ASN A 111 9.54 -9.46 3.36
N VAL A 112 10.45 -10.25 3.94
CA VAL A 112 11.83 -10.35 3.43
C VAL A 112 11.82 -10.84 1.97
N LEU A 113 11.06 -11.89 1.67
CA LEU A 113 10.96 -12.42 0.29
C LEU A 113 10.41 -11.37 -0.68
N LEU A 114 9.33 -10.67 -0.28
CA LEU A 114 8.74 -9.61 -1.09
C LEU A 114 9.73 -8.46 -1.31
N THR A 115 10.43 -8.04 -0.27
CA THR A 115 11.42 -6.96 -0.33
C THR A 115 12.55 -7.31 -1.30
N VAL A 116 13.09 -8.54 -1.21
CA VAL A 116 14.14 -9.00 -2.12
C VAL A 116 13.64 -8.98 -3.58
N ALA A 117 12.43 -9.49 -3.83
CA ALA A 117 11.86 -9.51 -5.17
C ALA A 117 11.63 -8.08 -5.71
N LEU A 118 11.06 -7.19 -4.90
CA LEU A 118 10.82 -5.79 -5.28
C LEU A 118 12.14 -5.05 -5.51
N THR A 119 13.15 -5.29 -4.67
CA THR A 119 14.49 -4.71 -4.85
C THR A 119 15.09 -5.15 -6.18
N TYR A 120 14.96 -6.44 -6.51
CA TYR A 120 15.45 -6.99 -7.78
C TYR A 120 14.76 -6.32 -8.97
N VAL A 121 13.42 -6.17 -8.93
CA VAL A 121 12.66 -5.45 -9.97
C VAL A 121 13.16 -4.01 -10.07
N GLY A 122 13.40 -3.34 -8.94
CA GLY A 122 13.93 -1.98 -8.91
C GLY A 122 15.33 -1.86 -9.52
N LEU A 123 16.20 -2.83 -9.27
CA LEU A 123 17.54 -2.85 -9.84
C LEU A 123 17.49 -3.00 -11.38
N ILE A 124 16.63 -3.90 -11.88
CA ILE A 124 16.42 -4.05 -13.32
C ILE A 124 15.86 -2.75 -13.93
N ALA A 125 14.87 -2.15 -13.27
CA ALA A 125 14.31 -0.88 -13.70
C ALA A 125 15.41 0.19 -13.82
N ARG A 126 16.24 0.30 -12.79
CA ARG A 126 17.33 1.29 -12.72
C ARG A 126 18.42 1.05 -13.78
N SER A 127 18.74 -0.20 -14.05
CA SER A 127 19.73 -0.55 -15.10
C SER A 127 19.19 -0.30 -16.51
N SER A 128 17.90 -0.58 -16.73
CA SER A 128 17.25 -0.42 -18.03
C SER A 128 16.92 1.04 -18.36
N PHE A 129 16.65 1.86 -17.34
CA PHE A 129 16.27 3.27 -17.50
C PHE A 129 17.21 4.17 -16.70
N PRO A 130 18.44 4.43 -17.21
CA PRO A 130 19.40 5.26 -16.47
C PRO A 130 18.88 6.69 -16.30
N ILE A 131 18.96 7.19 -15.08
CA ILE A 131 18.56 8.55 -14.74
C ILE A 131 19.80 9.45 -14.90
N ASN A 132 19.77 10.34 -15.88
CA ASN A 132 20.84 11.28 -16.13
C ASN A 132 20.45 12.68 -15.64
N GLY A 133 21.14 13.19 -14.62
CA GLY A 133 21.03 14.58 -14.18
C GLY A 133 20.06 14.85 -13.04
N SER A 134 19.69 16.11 -12.87
CA SER A 134 18.98 16.66 -11.72
C SER A 134 17.48 16.35 -11.63
N VAL A 135 16.96 15.56 -12.56
CA VAL A 135 15.51 15.26 -12.67
C VAL A 135 15.19 13.91 -12.02
N ALA A 136 16.04 13.48 -11.10
CA ALA A 136 15.98 12.13 -10.51
C ALA A 136 14.66 11.82 -9.81
N ASN A 137 14.05 12.80 -9.15
CA ASN A 137 12.84 12.57 -8.35
C ASN A 137 11.56 12.53 -9.18
N GLU A 138 11.47 13.33 -10.24
CA GLU A 138 10.27 13.34 -11.10
C GLU A 138 10.12 12.05 -11.93
N HIS A 139 11.23 11.35 -12.17
CA HIS A 139 11.23 10.17 -13.03
C HIS A 139 11.17 8.83 -12.27
N ALA A 140 11.39 8.83 -10.96
CA ALA A 140 11.38 7.58 -10.18
C ALA A 140 10.01 6.89 -10.20
N GLU A 141 8.92 7.66 -10.08
CA GLU A 141 7.55 7.13 -10.16
C GLU A 141 7.25 6.59 -11.56
N MET A 142 7.67 7.32 -12.59
CA MET A 142 7.48 6.91 -13.98
C MET A 142 8.31 5.69 -14.34
N MET A 143 9.46 5.49 -13.69
CA MET A 143 10.33 4.34 -13.92
C MET A 143 9.62 3.02 -13.60
N VAL A 144 8.84 2.99 -12.52
CA VAL A 144 8.04 1.81 -12.13
C VAL A 144 7.04 1.48 -13.24
N LEU A 145 6.29 2.49 -13.72
CA LEU A 145 5.32 2.30 -14.81
C LEU A 145 6.01 1.80 -16.09
N ARG A 146 7.13 2.42 -16.45
CA ARG A 146 7.92 2.02 -17.63
C ARG A 146 8.39 0.57 -17.55
N THR A 147 8.85 0.17 -16.36
CA THR A 147 9.27 -1.24 -16.15
C THR A 147 8.14 -2.19 -16.51
N PHE A 148 6.93 -1.89 -16.05
CA PHE A 148 5.79 -2.77 -16.29
C PHE A 148 5.20 -2.67 -17.70
N THR A 149 5.36 -1.53 -18.37
CA THR A 149 4.85 -1.37 -19.75
C THR A 149 5.86 -1.74 -20.83
N GLU A 150 7.16 -1.62 -20.54
CA GLU A 150 8.21 -1.83 -21.55
C GLU A 150 9.00 -3.13 -21.34
N LEU A 151 9.18 -3.60 -20.11
CA LEU A 151 9.99 -4.78 -19.81
C LEU A 151 9.15 -6.04 -19.53
N VAL A 152 7.91 -5.89 -19.03
CA VAL A 152 7.03 -7.05 -18.79
C VAL A 152 6.31 -7.40 -20.11
N PRO A 153 6.31 -8.68 -20.51
CA PRO A 153 5.61 -9.10 -21.72
C PRO A 153 4.13 -8.69 -21.73
N PRO A 154 3.59 -8.25 -22.89
CA PRO A 154 2.22 -7.73 -22.96
C PRO A 154 1.15 -8.64 -22.37
N GLU A 155 1.32 -9.95 -22.48
CA GLU A 155 0.37 -10.95 -21.95
C GLU A 155 0.24 -10.89 -20.42
N PHE A 156 1.23 -10.33 -19.70
CA PHE A 156 1.23 -10.25 -18.25
C PHE A 156 0.91 -8.84 -17.72
N GLN A 157 0.85 -7.83 -18.58
CA GLN A 157 0.63 -6.43 -18.16
C GLN A 157 -0.72 -6.25 -17.45
N ILE A 158 -1.76 -6.98 -17.88
CA ILE A 158 -3.08 -6.92 -17.21
C ILE A 158 -2.97 -7.49 -15.79
N ALA A 159 -2.23 -8.57 -15.60
CA ALA A 159 -2.01 -9.15 -14.25
C ALA A 159 -1.30 -8.14 -13.34
N VAL A 160 -0.30 -7.43 -13.87
CA VAL A 160 0.42 -6.38 -13.13
C VAL A 160 -0.53 -5.24 -12.73
N LEU A 161 -1.39 -4.79 -13.65
CA LEU A 161 -2.39 -3.76 -13.33
C LEU A 161 -3.34 -4.23 -12.23
N ILE A 162 -3.81 -5.49 -12.28
CA ILE A 162 -4.65 -6.08 -11.24
C ILE A 162 -3.92 -6.07 -9.89
N ALA A 163 -2.63 -6.43 -9.87
CA ALA A 163 -1.83 -6.43 -8.63
C ALA A 163 -1.67 -5.00 -8.05
N PHE A 164 -1.46 -4.00 -8.92
CA PHE A 164 -1.42 -2.60 -8.49
C PHE A 164 -2.75 -2.17 -7.87
N PHE A 165 -3.87 -2.46 -8.53
CA PHE A 165 -5.19 -2.16 -7.99
C PHE A 165 -5.41 -2.89 -6.66
N ALA A 166 -5.02 -4.16 -6.55
CA ALA A 166 -5.12 -4.93 -5.31
C ALA A 166 -4.33 -4.25 -4.17
N ALA A 167 -3.11 -3.80 -4.44
CA ALA A 167 -2.27 -3.11 -3.44
C ALA A 167 -2.91 -1.79 -2.97
N ILE A 168 -3.42 -0.99 -3.92
CA ILE A 168 -4.06 0.30 -3.60
C ILE A 168 -5.34 0.05 -2.78
N LEU A 169 -6.17 -0.93 -3.17
CA LEU A 169 -7.42 -1.24 -2.49
C LEU A 169 -7.16 -1.74 -1.07
N SER A 170 -6.19 -2.64 -0.86
CA SER A 170 -5.84 -3.18 0.46
C SER A 170 -5.39 -2.08 1.43
N THR A 171 -4.67 -1.09 0.94
CA THR A 171 -4.24 0.05 1.75
C THR A 171 -5.43 0.97 2.04
N SER A 172 -6.22 1.27 1.01
CA SER A 172 -7.34 2.21 1.09
C SER A 172 -8.42 1.73 2.07
N ASP A 173 -8.80 0.44 2.00
CA ASP A 173 -9.86 -0.11 2.86
C ASP A 173 -9.44 -0.15 4.34
N THR A 174 -8.19 -0.51 4.60
CA THR A 174 -7.65 -0.53 5.96
C THR A 174 -7.68 0.88 6.58
N TYR A 175 -7.13 1.89 5.87
CA TYR A 175 -7.09 3.25 6.40
C TYR A 175 -8.49 3.89 6.47
N LEU A 176 -9.36 3.62 5.51
CA LEU A 176 -10.73 4.12 5.54
C LEU A 176 -11.47 3.58 6.77
N PHE A 177 -11.31 2.28 7.04
CA PHE A 177 -11.91 1.64 8.22
C PHE A 177 -11.34 2.21 9.52
N LEU A 178 -10.00 2.33 9.63
CA LEU A 178 -9.33 2.88 10.82
C LEU A 178 -9.75 4.32 11.11
N LEU A 179 -9.76 5.19 10.09
CA LEU A 179 -10.19 6.58 10.24
C LEU A 179 -11.65 6.65 10.71
N SER A 180 -12.49 5.76 10.19
CA SER A 180 -13.91 5.71 10.61
C SER A 180 -14.06 5.27 12.06
N LEU A 181 -13.22 4.36 12.52
CA LEU A 181 -13.16 3.96 13.93
C LEU A 181 -12.71 5.13 14.81
N ASN A 182 -11.66 5.85 14.40
CA ASN A 182 -11.13 6.99 15.15
C ASN A 182 -12.18 8.11 15.24
N VAL A 183 -12.85 8.43 14.13
CA VAL A 183 -13.94 9.41 14.13
C VAL A 183 -15.05 8.98 15.11
N THR A 184 -15.44 7.71 15.08
CA THR A 184 -16.55 7.22 15.88
C THR A 184 -16.20 7.13 17.37
N ASN A 185 -15.00 6.66 17.70
CA ASN A 185 -14.62 6.33 19.07
C ASN A 185 -13.89 7.47 19.78
N ASP A 186 -13.03 8.21 19.05
CA ASP A 186 -12.16 9.21 19.66
C ASP A 186 -12.75 10.62 19.58
N LEU A 187 -13.35 11.00 18.43
CA LEU A 187 -13.93 12.33 18.26
C LEU A 187 -15.36 12.42 18.82
N PHE A 188 -16.13 11.35 18.73
CA PHE A 188 -17.52 11.33 19.19
C PHE A 188 -17.79 10.16 20.15
N PRO A 189 -17.03 10.08 21.28
CA PRO A 189 -17.19 8.96 22.22
C PRO A 189 -18.56 9.02 22.92
N ARG A 190 -19.17 7.85 23.12
CA ARG A 190 -20.38 7.69 23.93
C ARG A 190 -20.17 6.57 24.95
N LYS A 191 -20.60 6.81 26.18
CA LYS A 191 -20.32 5.93 27.30
C LYS A 191 -21.13 4.62 27.30
N GLU A 192 -22.33 4.64 26.75
CA GLU A 192 -23.21 3.45 26.74
C GLU A 192 -23.94 3.36 25.40
N GLU A 193 -23.61 2.38 24.60
CA GLU A 193 -24.34 2.08 23.37
C GLU A 193 -24.50 0.56 23.18
N SER A 194 -25.64 0.15 22.66
CA SER A 194 -25.81 -1.23 22.20
C SER A 194 -24.89 -1.45 20.97
N ALA A 195 -24.43 -2.69 20.79
CA ALA A 195 -23.54 -3.06 19.68
C ALA A 195 -24.11 -2.68 18.29
N SER A 196 -25.43 -2.77 18.15
CA SER A 196 -26.09 -2.42 16.87
C SER A 196 -25.99 -0.92 16.54
N HIS A 197 -26.11 -0.05 17.55
CA HIS A 197 -25.94 1.40 17.34
C HIS A 197 -24.49 1.77 17.02
N GLY A 198 -23.53 1.09 17.65
CA GLY A 198 -22.11 1.28 17.37
C GLY A 198 -21.76 0.94 15.91
N ILE A 199 -22.27 -0.18 15.40
CA ILE A 199 -22.07 -0.58 14.01
C ILE A 199 -22.65 0.45 13.03
N GLY A 200 -23.85 0.95 13.32
CA GLY A 200 -24.49 1.98 12.49
C GLY A 200 -23.64 3.25 12.40
N ARG A 201 -23.10 3.71 13.52
CA ARG A 201 -22.22 4.89 13.57
C ARG A 201 -20.96 4.71 12.73
N ILE A 202 -20.32 3.55 12.83
CA ILE A 202 -19.12 3.23 12.01
C ILE A 202 -19.47 3.30 10.52
N ARG A 203 -20.64 2.79 10.13
CA ARG A 203 -21.09 2.85 8.71
C ARG A 203 -21.28 4.29 8.23
N TYR A 204 -21.89 5.17 9.04
CA TYR A 204 -22.03 6.59 8.71
C TYR A 204 -20.64 7.27 8.61
N ALA A 205 -19.76 6.97 9.56
CA ALA A 205 -18.39 7.51 9.55
C ALA A 205 -17.62 7.04 8.30
N LEU A 206 -17.78 5.77 7.89
CA LEU A 206 -17.18 5.22 6.67
C LEU A 206 -17.57 6.03 5.43
N VAL A 207 -18.86 6.32 5.29
CA VAL A 207 -19.36 7.10 4.14
C VAL A 207 -18.81 8.53 4.21
N ALA A 208 -18.87 9.17 5.38
CA ALA A 208 -18.41 10.56 5.56
C ALA A 208 -16.89 10.69 5.29
N VAL A 209 -16.08 9.80 5.87
CA VAL A 209 -14.63 9.78 5.69
C VAL A 209 -14.27 9.47 4.24
N GLY A 210 -15.00 8.52 3.62
CA GLY A 210 -14.79 8.16 2.21
C GLY A 210 -15.08 9.33 1.28
N LEU A 211 -16.18 10.04 1.50
CA LEU A 211 -16.53 11.23 0.70
C LEU A 211 -15.48 12.33 0.88
N MET A 212 -15.01 12.54 2.12
CA MET A 212 -13.96 13.52 2.39
C MET A 212 -12.64 13.14 1.68
N ALA A 213 -12.27 11.86 1.71
CA ALA A 213 -11.09 11.36 1.02
C ALA A 213 -11.22 11.56 -0.50
N LEU A 214 -12.41 11.32 -1.07
CA LEU A 214 -12.67 11.55 -2.49
C LEU A 214 -12.52 13.04 -2.84
N LEU A 215 -13.09 13.93 -2.02
CA LEU A 215 -12.97 15.37 -2.24
C LEU A 215 -11.49 15.79 -2.25
N ILE A 216 -10.72 15.34 -1.28
CA ILE A 216 -9.27 15.61 -1.22
C ILE A 216 -8.59 15.07 -2.50
N ALA A 217 -8.89 13.84 -2.89
CA ALA A 217 -8.31 13.21 -4.08
C ALA A 217 -8.70 13.89 -5.40
N LEU A 218 -9.85 14.56 -5.44
CA LEU A 218 -10.27 15.33 -6.61
C LEU A 218 -9.56 16.68 -6.71
N PHE A 219 -9.26 17.31 -5.56
CA PHE A 219 -8.53 18.58 -5.52
C PHE A 219 -7.03 18.41 -5.77
N PHE A 220 -6.43 17.35 -5.21
CA PHE A 220 -4.99 17.12 -5.34
C PHE A 220 -4.74 16.05 -6.40
N GLN A 221 -3.97 16.40 -7.42
CA GLN A 221 -3.65 15.47 -8.52
C GLN A 221 -2.39 14.65 -8.22
N ARG A 222 -1.50 15.18 -7.38
CA ARG A 222 -0.24 14.52 -6.98
C ARG A 222 -0.12 14.48 -5.47
N ILE A 223 0.51 13.43 -4.96
CA ILE A 223 0.82 13.29 -3.52
C ILE A 223 1.71 14.44 -3.06
N GLU A 224 2.64 14.87 -3.93
CA GLU A 224 3.54 16.00 -3.67
C GLU A 224 2.78 17.29 -3.36
N ASP A 225 1.68 17.57 -4.05
CA ASP A 225 0.86 18.76 -3.83
C ASP A 225 0.30 18.78 -2.39
N ILE A 226 -0.08 17.61 -1.88
CA ILE A 226 -0.57 17.45 -0.50
C ILE A 226 0.56 17.78 0.48
N VAL A 227 1.74 17.17 0.27
CA VAL A 227 2.90 17.33 1.17
C VAL A 227 3.37 18.80 1.20
N VAL A 228 3.44 19.44 0.03
CA VAL A 228 3.86 20.85 -0.07
C VAL A 228 2.85 21.76 0.65
N THR A 229 1.55 21.54 0.44
CA THR A 229 0.48 22.32 1.08
C THR A 229 0.59 22.25 2.60
N PHE A 230 0.80 21.04 3.16
CA PHE A 230 0.91 20.87 4.62
C PHE A 230 2.22 21.40 5.19
N LYS A 231 3.31 21.45 4.43
CA LYS A 231 4.58 22.05 4.87
C LYS A 231 4.55 23.58 4.83
N ALA A 232 3.68 24.18 4.03
CA ALA A 232 3.51 25.64 3.93
C ALA A 232 2.60 26.26 4.99
N UNK A 233 2.10 25.34 5.39
CA UNK A 233 1.26 25.68 6.32
C UNK A 233 1.77 25.82 7.58
#